data_bf55850207b43078f0762d320b998e60
#
_entry.id   bf55850207b43078f0762d320b998e60
#
_cell.length_a   1.000
_cell.length_b   1.000
_cell.length_c   1.000
_cell.angle_alpha   90.00
_cell.angle_beta   90.00
_cell.angle_gamma   90.00
#
_symmetry.space_group_name_H-M   'P 1'
#
loop_
_entity.id
_entity.type
_entity.pdbx_description
1 polymer ?
#
loop_
_entity_poly.entity_id
_entity_poly.type
_entity_poly.pdbx_seq_one_letter_code
_entity_poly.pdbx_strand_id
1 'polypeptide(L)'
;MEAAKKLGAKYHVGNINSSDIFYGDHAGVPEGLDSVYALKKMGVMALEMEAAALYMNAARYGKRALYICTISDHVLKGTETTSQERQTAFTAMMQVALDAAVAMENKA
;
A
#
# COMPACT_ATOMS: atom_id res chain seq x y z
N MET A 1 10.47 -4.91 6.95
CA MET A 1 11.59 -4.07 6.45
C MET A 1 12.78 -4.91 6.03
N GLU A 2 13.25 -5.85 6.86
CA GLU A 2 14.45 -6.64 6.55
C GLU A 2 14.35 -7.44 5.26
N ALA A 3 13.20 -8.06 4.97
CA ALA A 3 12.98 -8.79 3.72
C ALA A 3 13.16 -7.89 2.48
N ALA A 4 12.66 -6.66 2.53
CA ALA A 4 12.83 -5.70 1.45
C ALA A 4 14.29 -5.26 1.28
N LYS A 5 14.98 -5.00 2.39
CA LYS A 5 16.41 -4.67 2.37
C LYS A 5 17.25 -5.80 1.77
N LYS A 6 16.97 -7.03 2.19
CA LYS A 6 17.69 -8.22 1.70
C LYS A 6 17.52 -8.43 0.21
N LEU A 7 16.33 -8.14 -0.32
CA LEU A 7 16.05 -8.21 -1.75
C LEU A 7 16.62 -7.01 -2.53
N GLY A 8 16.99 -5.92 -1.84
CA GLY A 8 17.39 -4.67 -2.48
C GLY A 8 16.21 -3.88 -3.05
N ALA A 9 15.00 -4.17 -2.58
CA ALA A 9 13.79 -3.48 -3.03
C ALA A 9 13.66 -2.11 -2.37
N LYS A 10 13.26 -1.11 -3.15
CA LYS A 10 12.87 0.19 -2.61
C LYS A 10 11.53 0.04 -1.87
N TYR A 11 11.48 0.51 -0.64
CA TYR A 11 10.26 0.40 0.16
C TYR A 11 10.06 1.64 1.03
N HIS A 12 8.82 1.83 1.42
CA HIS A 12 8.40 2.84 2.39
C HIS A 12 7.51 2.19 3.44
N VAL A 13 7.57 2.70 4.66
CA VAL A 13 6.69 2.28 5.76
C VAL A 13 5.97 3.52 6.26
N GLY A 14 4.67 3.45 6.36
CA GLY A 14 3.89 4.60 6.80
C GLY A 14 2.39 4.35 6.79
N ASN A 15 1.65 5.42 6.93
CA ASN A 15 0.20 5.38 6.98
C ASN A 15 -0.40 5.27 5.59
N ILE A 16 -1.44 4.47 5.48
CA ILE A 16 -2.28 4.34 4.29
C ILE A 16 -3.73 4.64 4.65
N ASN A 17 -4.49 5.09 3.68
CA ASN A 17 -5.94 5.23 3.80
C ASN A 17 -6.61 4.06 3.10
N SER A 18 -7.39 3.29 3.87
CA SER A 18 -8.17 2.17 3.35
C SER A 18 -9.63 2.58 3.29
N SER A 19 -10.23 2.54 2.11
CA SER A 19 -11.59 3.01 1.87
C SER A 19 -12.34 2.06 0.94
N ASP A 20 -13.64 1.93 1.14
CA ASP A 20 -14.54 1.22 0.23
C ASP A 20 -15.07 2.11 -0.90
N ILE A 21 -14.69 3.38 -0.91
CA ILE A 21 -15.03 4.33 -1.96
C ILE A 21 -13.86 4.42 -2.94
N PHE A 22 -14.15 4.20 -4.23
CA PHE A 22 -13.14 4.31 -5.27
C PHE A 22 -12.60 5.74 -5.36
N TYR A 23 -11.34 5.87 -5.72
CA TYR A 23 -10.68 7.17 -5.85
C TYR A 23 -11.38 8.00 -6.92
N GLY A 24 -11.85 9.18 -6.56
CA GLY A 24 -12.53 10.08 -7.48
C GLY A 24 -11.59 10.70 -8.53
N ASP A 25 -12.20 11.41 -9.47
CA ASP A 25 -11.44 12.27 -10.38
C ASP A 25 -11.06 13.54 -9.64
N HIS A 26 -9.76 13.74 -9.45
CA HIS A 26 -9.20 14.92 -8.76
C HIS A 26 -8.77 16.02 -9.73
N ALA A 27 -8.93 15.80 -11.04
CA ALA A 27 -8.55 16.79 -12.05
C ALA A 27 -9.43 18.03 -11.93
N GLY A 28 -8.79 19.19 -11.79
CA GLY A 28 -9.48 20.45 -11.70
C GLY A 28 -10.14 20.76 -10.34
N VAL A 29 -10.04 19.88 -9.37
CA VAL A 29 -10.51 20.16 -8.01
C VAL A 29 -9.49 21.02 -7.27
N PRO A 30 -9.87 22.18 -6.71
CA PRO A 30 -8.95 22.99 -5.95
C PRO A 30 -8.38 22.24 -4.74
N GLU A 31 -7.09 22.41 -4.46
CA GLU A 31 -6.38 21.69 -3.39
C GLU A 31 -7.11 21.79 -2.03
N GLY A 32 -7.69 22.93 -1.72
CA GLY A 32 -8.40 23.14 -0.45
C GLY A 32 -9.72 22.39 -0.33
N LEU A 33 -10.26 21.87 -1.44
CA LEU A 33 -11.55 21.15 -1.47
C LEU A 33 -11.38 19.64 -1.71
N ASP A 34 -10.19 19.22 -2.12
CA ASP A 34 -9.92 17.82 -2.40
C ASP A 34 -9.46 17.09 -1.14
N SER A 35 -10.20 16.03 -0.77
CA SER A 35 -9.90 15.20 0.41
C SER A 35 -8.55 14.49 0.31
N VAL A 36 -8.07 14.19 -0.90
CA VAL A 36 -6.76 13.55 -1.11
C VAL A 36 -5.61 14.48 -0.71
N TYR A 37 -5.74 15.77 -0.98
CA TYR A 37 -4.76 16.73 -0.50
C TYR A 37 -4.74 16.84 1.03
N ALA A 38 -5.90 16.73 1.68
CA ALA A 38 -5.97 16.69 3.14
C ALA A 38 -5.24 15.47 3.70
N LEU A 39 -5.46 14.29 3.11
CA LEU A 39 -4.75 13.06 3.48
C LEU A 39 -3.24 13.19 3.28
N LYS A 40 -2.81 13.79 2.19
CA LYS A 40 -1.39 14.08 1.94
C LYS A 40 -0.79 14.95 3.05
N LYS A 41 -1.47 16.00 3.46
CA LYS A 41 -1.03 16.86 4.56
C LYS A 41 -0.93 16.12 5.89
N MET A 42 -1.74 15.09 6.09
CA MET A 42 -1.70 14.22 7.28
C MET A 42 -0.60 13.15 7.21
N GLY A 43 0.18 13.12 6.15
CA GLY A 43 1.26 12.15 5.96
C GLY A 43 0.81 10.78 5.46
N VAL A 44 -0.40 10.68 4.92
CA VAL A 44 -0.88 9.45 4.28
C VAL A 44 -0.12 9.24 2.96
N MET A 45 0.45 8.07 2.79
CA MET A 45 1.37 7.76 1.70
C MET A 45 0.70 7.06 0.53
N ALA A 46 -0.39 6.35 0.77
CA ALA A 46 -1.09 5.57 -0.25
C ALA A 46 -2.58 5.44 0.07
N LEU A 47 -3.34 5.18 -0.98
CA LEU A 47 -4.76 4.86 -0.92
C LEU A 47 -4.96 3.44 -1.43
N GLU A 48 -5.81 2.68 -0.77
CA GLU A 48 -6.15 1.32 -1.16
C GLU A 48 -7.53 0.93 -0.60
N MET A 49 -7.97 -0.28 -0.82
CA MET A 49 -9.36 -0.65 -0.53
C MET A 49 -9.51 -1.95 0.29
N GLU A 50 -8.42 -2.62 0.67
CA GLU A 50 -8.45 -3.95 1.27
C GLU A 50 -7.88 -4.05 2.68
N ALA A 51 -6.99 -3.15 3.08
CA ALA A 51 -6.25 -3.28 4.33
C ALA A 51 -7.15 -3.25 5.57
N ALA A 52 -8.21 -2.45 5.56
CA ALA A 52 -9.13 -2.38 6.69
C ALA A 52 -9.77 -3.74 6.97
N ALA A 53 -10.25 -4.43 5.95
CA ALA A 53 -10.82 -5.76 6.08
C ALA A 53 -9.77 -6.80 6.51
N LEU A 54 -8.57 -6.74 5.95
CA LEU A 54 -7.48 -7.63 6.32
C LEU A 54 -7.15 -7.54 7.82
N TYR A 55 -6.94 -6.33 8.31
CA TYR A 55 -6.59 -6.11 9.72
C TYR A 55 -7.74 -6.43 10.66
N MET A 56 -8.96 -6.09 10.27
CA MET A 56 -10.16 -6.41 11.06
C MET A 56 -10.32 -7.92 11.22
N ASN A 57 -10.20 -8.67 10.14
CA ASN A 57 -10.31 -10.13 10.18
C ASN A 57 -9.18 -10.76 10.99
N ALA A 58 -7.96 -10.28 10.84
CA ALA A 58 -6.82 -10.77 11.62
C ALA A 58 -7.04 -10.54 13.12
N ALA A 59 -7.45 -9.33 13.51
CA ALA A 59 -7.73 -9.00 14.91
C ALA A 59 -8.85 -9.86 15.48
N ARG A 60 -9.91 -10.10 14.72
CA ARG A 60 -11.04 -10.93 15.12
C ARG A 60 -10.63 -12.36 15.45
N TYR A 61 -9.65 -12.91 14.76
CA TYR A 61 -9.16 -14.27 14.96
C TYR A 61 -7.86 -14.35 15.76
N GLY A 62 -7.42 -13.24 16.36
CA GLY A 62 -6.16 -13.20 17.12
C GLY A 62 -4.93 -13.50 16.28
N LYS A 63 -4.94 -13.13 15.01
CA LYS A 63 -3.85 -13.39 14.06
C LYS A 63 -3.08 -12.12 13.75
N ARG A 64 -1.84 -12.29 13.31
CA ARG A 64 -1.01 -11.18 12.82
C ARG A 64 -1.30 -10.95 11.34
N ALA A 65 -1.28 -9.70 10.93
CA ALA A 65 -1.42 -9.32 9.52
C ALA A 65 -0.52 -8.13 9.19
N LEU A 66 -0.12 -8.06 7.95
CA LEU A 66 0.62 -6.94 7.39
C LEU A 66 0.14 -6.70 5.97
N TYR A 67 -0.24 -5.46 5.67
CA TYR A 67 -0.56 -5.07 4.31
C TYR A 67 0.70 -4.58 3.61
N ILE A 68 0.95 -5.14 2.43
CA ILE A 68 2.06 -4.76 1.55
C ILE A 68 1.46 -4.51 0.18
N CYS A 69 1.82 -3.39 -0.44
CA CYS A 69 1.35 -3.05 -1.77
C CYS A 69 2.46 -2.47 -2.63
N THR A 70 2.26 -2.54 -3.94
CA THR A 70 3.05 -1.81 -4.92
C THR A 70 2.25 -0.59 -5.37
N ILE A 71 2.88 0.57 -5.41
CA ILE A 71 2.25 1.77 -5.96
C ILE A 71 2.16 1.60 -7.49
N SER A 72 0.94 1.52 -7.99
CA SER A 72 0.68 1.38 -9.42
C SER A 72 0.52 2.73 -10.11
N ASP A 73 -0.10 3.68 -9.43
CA ASP A 73 -0.51 4.96 -9.99
C ASP A 73 -0.27 6.08 -8.99
N HIS A 74 -0.15 7.30 -9.47
CA HIS A 74 -0.04 8.47 -8.62
C HIS A 74 -1.28 9.35 -8.80
N VAL A 75 -2.17 9.31 -7.83
CA VAL A 75 -3.50 9.94 -7.90
C VAL A 75 -3.43 11.44 -8.21
N LEU A 76 -2.53 12.17 -7.55
CA LEU A 76 -2.42 13.63 -7.72
C LEU A 76 -1.70 14.04 -9.00
N LYS A 77 -0.76 13.24 -9.46
CA LYS A 77 -0.01 13.51 -10.70
C LYS A 77 -0.67 12.94 -11.94
N GLY A 78 -1.64 12.03 -11.76
CA GLY A 78 -2.30 11.35 -12.86
C GLY A 78 -1.38 10.43 -13.66
N THR A 79 -0.24 10.03 -13.08
CA THR A 79 0.66 9.08 -13.73
C THR A 79 0.23 7.65 -13.44
N GLU A 80 0.29 6.81 -14.47
CA GLU A 80 -0.06 5.40 -14.39
C GLU A 80 1.12 4.55 -14.83
N THR A 81 1.27 3.38 -14.22
CA THR A 81 2.23 2.38 -14.66
C THR A 81 1.66 1.57 -15.82
N THR A 82 2.54 1.08 -16.70
CA THR A 82 2.16 0.13 -17.75
C THR A 82 1.84 -1.24 -17.13
N SER A 83 1.12 -2.09 -17.88
CA SER A 83 0.85 -3.46 -17.45
C SER A 83 2.14 -4.26 -17.22
N GLN A 84 3.14 -4.04 -18.06
CA GLN A 84 4.43 -4.72 -17.93
C GLN A 84 5.21 -4.26 -16.69
N GLU A 85 5.23 -2.96 -16.40
CA GLU A 85 5.83 -2.41 -15.19
C GLU A 85 5.16 -2.97 -13.94
N ARG A 86 3.83 -3.08 -13.93
CA ARG A 86 3.07 -3.67 -12.84
C ARG A 86 3.44 -5.12 -12.60
N GLN A 87 3.55 -5.93 -13.65
CA GLN A 87 3.96 -7.33 -13.53
C GLN A 87 5.35 -7.47 -12.89
N THR A 88 6.32 -6.67 -13.31
CA THR A 88 7.68 -6.70 -12.77
C THR A 88 7.72 -6.24 -11.31
N ALA A 89 7.06 -5.15 -10.98
CA ALA A 89 7.03 -4.61 -9.63
C ALA A 89 6.28 -5.55 -8.65
N PHE A 90 5.25 -6.22 -9.10
CA PHE A 90 4.49 -7.17 -8.28
C PHE A 90 5.31 -8.39 -7.89
N THR A 91 6.23 -8.84 -8.74
CA THR A 91 7.13 -9.95 -8.40
C THR A 91 7.99 -9.62 -7.17
N ALA A 92 8.57 -8.42 -7.12
CA ALA A 92 9.35 -7.99 -5.96
C ALA A 92 8.48 -7.90 -4.70
N MET A 93 7.28 -7.36 -4.80
CA MET A 93 6.32 -7.29 -3.69
C MET A 93 5.96 -8.67 -3.16
N MET A 94 5.66 -9.61 -4.02
CA MET A 94 5.32 -10.99 -3.63
C MET A 94 6.48 -11.67 -2.92
N GLN A 95 7.70 -11.49 -3.40
CA GLN A 95 8.89 -12.06 -2.77
C GLN A 95 9.10 -11.47 -1.36
N VAL A 96 8.97 -10.16 -1.21
CA VAL A 96 9.07 -9.50 0.09
C VAL A 96 7.99 -10.01 1.05
N ALA A 97 6.77 -10.18 0.57
CA ALA A 97 5.67 -10.67 1.39
C ALA A 97 5.91 -12.11 1.87
N LEU A 98 6.34 -12.98 0.99
CA LEU A 98 6.65 -14.38 1.33
C LEU A 98 7.82 -14.46 2.31
N ASP A 99 8.90 -13.74 2.08
CA ASP A 99 10.06 -13.73 2.96
C ASP A 99 9.72 -13.16 4.34
N ALA A 100 8.89 -12.12 4.40
CA ALA A 100 8.41 -11.57 5.67
C ALA A 100 7.53 -12.58 6.42
N ALA A 101 6.65 -13.28 5.73
CA ALA A 101 5.80 -14.31 6.32
C ALA A 101 6.62 -15.45 6.92
N VAL A 102 7.61 -15.95 6.18
CA VAL A 102 8.51 -17.00 6.68
C VAL A 102 9.30 -16.53 7.91
N ALA A 103 9.84 -15.30 7.87
CA ALA A 103 10.58 -14.74 8.99
C ALA A 103 9.69 -14.61 10.24
N MET A 104 8.44 -14.22 10.10
CA MET A 104 7.48 -14.10 11.19
C MET A 104 7.00 -15.44 11.73
N GLU A 105 6.91 -16.46 10.89
CA GLU A 105 6.60 -17.84 11.29
C GLU A 105 7.64 -18.37 12.26
N ASN A 106 8.91 -18.06 12.05
CA ASN A 106 10.03 -18.48 12.89
C ASN A 106 10.16 -17.67 14.18
N LYS A 107 9.40 -16.60 14.34
CA LYS A 107 9.30 -15.79 15.56
C LYS A 107 8.01 -16.15 16.29
N ALA A 108 8.05 -17.14 17.11
CA ALA A 108 6.89 -17.56 17.91
C ALA A 108 6.55 -16.51 18.99
#